data_889ea6dcdc919e66a7011c671b49a45e
#
_entry.id   889ea6dcdc919e66a7011c671b49a45e
#
_cell.length_a   1.000
_cell.length_b   1.000
_cell.length_c   1.000
_cell.angle_alpha   90.00
_cell.angle_beta   90.00
_cell.angle_gamma   90.00
#
_symmetry.space_group_name_H-M   'P 1'
#
loop_
_entity.id
_entity.type
_entity.pdbx_description
1 polymer ?
#
loop_
_entity_poly.entity_id
_entity_poly.type
_entity_poly.pdbx_seq_one_letter_code
_entity_poly.pdbx_strand_id
1 'polypeptide(L)'
;ELFGCNREDFPIRMGSGNKVKQISVQLHPNDEYCLSHEGERGKFECGIFVQGDRDHLAIRGHNAKTREEFRELVETEQWDKLFRVVTIKKGQYTYGPQGTLHGSPYAPTEEEKDMVELGFETNSDITYRLYDWGRNMPDRPLHVEKVIETVNIPDDQNMGVDIVEKDIDGCKVAYFIDKPGIFTAFRIRVDENGTFERK
;
A
#
# COMPACT_ATOMS: atom_id res chain seq x y z
N GLU A 1 -16.76 -6.28 23.39
CA GLU A 1 -15.79 -6.55 22.31
C GLU A 1 -15.64 -5.32 21.45
N LEU A 2 -14.47 -4.64 21.55
CA LEU A 2 -14.21 -3.38 20.86
C LEU A 2 -14.19 -3.54 19.32
N PHE A 3 -13.95 -4.74 18.80
CA PHE A 3 -13.76 -4.99 17.37
C PHE A 3 -14.68 -6.08 16.83
N GLY A 4 -15.67 -6.53 17.59
CA GLY A 4 -16.60 -7.58 17.16
C GLY A 4 -15.95 -8.95 16.95
N CYS A 5 -14.75 -9.17 17.48
CA CYS A 5 -14.01 -10.43 17.38
C CYS A 5 -13.15 -10.65 18.63
N ASN A 6 -13.00 -11.91 19.02
CA ASN A 6 -12.05 -12.34 20.05
C ASN A 6 -10.65 -12.40 19.41
N ARG A 7 -9.94 -11.29 19.36
CA ARG A 7 -8.54 -11.25 18.93
C ARG A 7 -7.66 -10.85 20.11
N GLU A 8 -6.57 -11.56 20.28
CA GLU A 8 -5.53 -11.21 21.25
C GLU A 8 -4.75 -9.98 20.77
N ASP A 9 -4.69 -9.76 19.45
CA ASP A 9 -3.96 -8.68 18.83
C ASP A 9 -4.87 -7.56 18.33
N PHE A 10 -4.33 -6.35 18.33
CA PHE A 10 -4.98 -5.24 17.65
C PHE A 10 -5.00 -5.49 16.13
N PRO A 11 -6.16 -5.47 15.47
CA PRO A 11 -6.29 -5.94 14.09
C PRO A 11 -5.68 -5.00 13.03
N ILE A 12 -5.29 -3.79 13.42
CA ILE A 12 -4.78 -2.76 12.53
C ILE A 12 -3.46 -2.24 13.06
N ARG A 13 -2.48 -2.07 12.18
CA ARG A 13 -1.28 -1.30 12.44
C ARG A 13 -1.43 0.10 11.89
N MET A 14 -0.90 1.06 12.62
CA MET A 14 -0.75 2.44 12.18
C MET A 14 0.70 2.83 12.37
N GLY A 15 1.27 3.48 11.38
CA GLY A 15 2.64 3.94 11.45
C GLY A 15 2.82 5.26 10.71
N SER A 16 3.82 6.02 11.13
CA SER A 16 4.33 7.14 10.36
C SER A 16 5.79 6.89 10.03
N GLY A 17 6.16 7.18 8.81
CA GLY A 17 7.53 6.99 8.35
C GLY A 17 7.92 8.02 7.32
N ASN A 18 9.21 8.36 7.32
CA ASN A 18 9.80 9.12 6.23
C ASN A 18 10.52 8.19 5.26
N LYS A 19 10.68 8.64 4.03
CA LYS A 19 11.29 7.84 2.97
C LYS A 19 12.81 7.95 2.99
N VAL A 20 13.43 7.34 3.99
CA VAL A 20 14.89 7.35 4.16
C VAL A 20 15.61 6.21 3.43
N LYS A 21 14.88 5.19 2.97
CA LYS A 21 15.45 4.02 2.29
C LYS A 21 14.58 3.59 1.12
N GLN A 22 15.22 3.05 0.11
CA GLN A 22 14.55 2.40 -1.01
C GLN A 22 13.79 1.16 -0.53
N ILE A 23 12.51 1.09 -0.85
CA ILE A 23 11.65 -0.06 -0.54
C ILE A 23 11.75 -1.08 -1.68
N SER A 24 11.83 -2.37 -1.34
CA SER A 24 11.73 -3.46 -2.31
C SER A 24 10.44 -3.39 -3.12
N VAL A 25 10.46 -3.88 -4.33
CA VAL A 25 9.24 -4.12 -5.10
C VAL A 25 8.63 -5.42 -4.61
N GLN A 26 7.44 -5.32 -4.04
CA GLN A 26 6.78 -6.39 -3.31
C GLN A 26 5.26 -6.33 -3.48
N LEU A 27 4.58 -7.37 -3.05
CA LEU A 27 3.14 -7.42 -2.88
C LEU A 27 2.75 -8.17 -1.62
N HIS A 28 1.49 -8.04 -1.24
CA HIS A 28 0.84 -8.83 -0.19
C HIS A 28 -0.22 -9.71 -0.84
N PRO A 29 -0.14 -11.04 -0.76
CA PRO A 29 -1.15 -11.93 -1.35
C PRO A 29 -2.52 -11.73 -0.73
N ASN A 30 -3.56 -12.19 -1.41
CA ASN A 30 -4.93 -12.11 -0.89
C ASN A 30 -5.16 -13.09 0.28
N ASP A 31 -6.25 -12.86 1.03
CA ASP A 31 -6.59 -13.65 2.21
C ASP A 31 -6.77 -15.15 1.88
N GLU A 32 -7.37 -15.49 0.75
CA GLU A 32 -7.61 -16.88 0.36
C GLU A 32 -6.29 -17.64 0.20
N TYR A 33 -5.35 -17.04 -0.54
CA TYR A 33 -4.02 -17.62 -0.71
C TYR A 33 -3.26 -17.71 0.60
N CYS A 34 -3.25 -16.62 1.39
CA CYS A 34 -2.52 -16.56 2.64
C CYS A 34 -3.04 -17.56 3.68
N LEU A 35 -4.35 -17.69 3.82
CA LEU A 35 -4.95 -18.67 4.75
C LEU A 35 -4.59 -20.11 4.37
N SER A 36 -4.49 -20.43 3.08
CA SER A 36 -4.15 -21.77 2.61
C SER A 36 -2.67 -22.11 2.62
N HIS A 37 -1.77 -21.13 2.49
CA HIS A 37 -0.33 -21.34 2.32
C HIS A 37 0.51 -20.85 3.50
N GLU A 38 0.05 -19.83 4.21
CA GLU A 38 0.80 -19.20 5.31
C GLU A 38 0.09 -19.33 6.67
N GLY A 39 -1.19 -19.76 6.68
CA GLY A 39 -1.97 -20.01 7.90
C GLY A 39 -2.53 -18.74 8.56
N GLU A 40 -2.36 -17.58 7.96
CA GLU A 40 -2.90 -16.30 8.44
C GLU A 40 -3.48 -15.47 7.29
N ARG A 41 -4.16 -14.36 7.60
CA ARG A 41 -4.71 -13.46 6.59
C ARG A 41 -3.61 -12.66 5.91
N GLY A 42 -3.87 -12.27 4.67
CA GLY A 42 -3.02 -11.36 3.91
C GLY A 42 -3.04 -9.94 4.48
N LYS A 43 -2.10 -9.14 4.01
CA LYS A 43 -1.96 -7.74 4.42
C LYS A 43 -2.71 -6.82 3.47
N PHE A 44 -3.53 -5.98 4.03
CA PHE A 44 -4.16 -4.88 3.35
C PHE A 44 -3.54 -3.58 3.84
N GLU A 45 -3.17 -2.68 2.94
CA GLU A 45 -2.53 -1.43 3.33
C GLU A 45 -3.05 -0.23 2.55
N CYS A 46 -3.02 0.91 3.21
CA CYS A 46 -3.17 2.22 2.59
C CYS A 46 -2.27 3.23 3.30
N GLY A 47 -2.00 4.33 2.63
CA GLY A 47 -1.20 5.40 3.21
C GLY A 47 -1.63 6.77 2.70
N ILE A 48 -1.35 7.79 3.48
CA ILE A 48 -1.54 9.18 3.11
C ILE A 48 -0.25 9.97 3.27
N PHE A 49 0.12 10.74 2.25
CA PHE A 49 1.25 11.66 2.34
C PHE A 49 0.83 12.94 3.04
N VAL A 50 1.33 13.14 4.26
CA VAL A 50 0.95 14.27 5.12
C VAL A 50 1.97 15.41 5.11
N GLN A 51 3.22 15.12 4.78
CA GLN A 51 4.31 16.10 4.74
C GLN A 51 5.18 15.88 3.51
N GLY A 52 5.83 16.93 3.05
CA GLY A 52 6.71 17.00 1.88
C GLY A 52 6.27 18.10 0.93
N ASP A 53 7.23 18.72 0.26
CA ASP A 53 6.97 19.85 -0.64
C ASP A 53 7.07 19.44 -2.12
N ARG A 54 7.37 18.16 -2.38
CA ARG A 54 7.59 17.61 -3.72
C ARG A 54 6.67 16.45 -4.01
N ASP A 55 6.45 16.23 -5.28
CA ASP A 55 5.81 15.03 -5.79
C ASP A 55 6.73 13.82 -5.55
N HIS A 56 6.15 12.68 -5.18
CA HIS A 56 6.87 11.45 -4.94
C HIS A 56 6.58 10.42 -6.03
N LEU A 57 7.64 9.80 -6.57
CA LEU A 57 7.50 8.66 -7.47
C LEU A 57 7.44 7.35 -6.67
N ALA A 58 6.48 6.53 -7.01
CA ALA A 58 6.32 5.20 -6.43
C ALA A 58 6.00 4.16 -7.51
N ILE A 59 6.46 2.93 -7.32
CA ILE A 59 5.94 1.81 -8.10
C ILE A 59 4.59 1.44 -7.50
N ARG A 60 3.57 1.42 -8.35
CA ARG A 60 2.21 1.00 -8.01
C ARG A 60 1.64 0.19 -9.18
N GLY A 61 1.66 -1.14 -9.02
CA GLY A 61 1.23 -2.06 -10.05
C GLY A 61 2.25 -2.32 -11.16
N HIS A 62 1.75 -2.92 -12.24
CA HIS A 62 2.56 -3.31 -13.38
C HIS A 62 1.81 -3.12 -14.71
N ASN A 63 2.54 -3.27 -15.83
CA ASN A 63 2.01 -3.04 -17.18
C ASN A 63 1.65 -4.33 -17.93
N ALA A 64 2.07 -5.50 -17.45
CA ALA A 64 1.81 -6.78 -18.10
C ALA A 64 0.30 -7.07 -18.17
N LYS A 65 -0.15 -7.66 -19.28
CA LYS A 65 -1.55 -7.97 -19.56
C LYS A 65 -1.91 -9.43 -19.29
N THR A 66 -0.91 -10.31 -19.33
CA THR A 66 -1.06 -11.72 -19.01
C THR A 66 0.02 -12.18 -18.04
N ARG A 67 -0.19 -13.35 -17.44
CA ARG A 67 0.77 -13.94 -16.50
C ARG A 67 2.05 -14.40 -17.19
N GLU A 68 1.93 -14.84 -18.43
CA GLU A 68 3.06 -15.23 -19.29
C GLU A 68 3.93 -14.00 -19.61
N GLU A 69 3.32 -12.87 -19.99
CA GLU A 69 4.03 -11.62 -20.23
C GLU A 69 4.71 -11.11 -18.94
N PHE A 70 4.00 -11.20 -17.80
CA PHE A 70 4.59 -10.83 -16.51
C PHE A 70 5.82 -11.67 -16.21
N ARG A 71 5.73 -12.99 -16.36
CA ARG A 71 6.85 -13.92 -16.17
C ARG A 71 8.02 -13.61 -17.10
N GLU A 72 7.75 -13.42 -18.38
CA GLU A 72 8.79 -13.09 -19.37
C GLU A 72 9.54 -11.82 -19.00
N LEU A 73 8.81 -10.76 -18.61
CA LEU A 73 9.43 -9.49 -18.21
C LEU A 73 10.27 -9.63 -16.94
N VAL A 74 9.86 -10.48 -16.00
CA VAL A 74 10.63 -10.79 -14.79
C VAL A 74 11.89 -11.61 -15.12
N GLU A 75 11.76 -12.69 -15.87
CA GLU A 75 12.88 -13.59 -16.22
C GLU A 75 13.95 -12.90 -17.10
N THR A 76 13.52 -11.92 -17.88
CA THR A 76 14.43 -11.12 -18.73
C THR A 76 14.84 -9.80 -18.09
N GLU A 77 14.47 -9.57 -16.82
CA GLU A 77 14.80 -8.37 -16.03
C GLU A 77 14.41 -7.04 -16.70
N GLN A 78 13.32 -7.05 -17.46
CA GLN A 78 12.83 -5.85 -18.14
C GLN A 78 11.97 -4.97 -17.18
N TRP A 79 12.59 -4.54 -16.09
CA TRP A 79 11.92 -3.83 -15.00
C TRP A 79 11.26 -2.52 -15.42
N ASP A 80 11.90 -1.76 -16.33
CA ASP A 80 11.37 -0.49 -16.85
C ASP A 80 10.07 -0.68 -17.64
N LYS A 81 9.90 -1.85 -18.27
CA LYS A 81 8.65 -2.19 -18.96
C LYS A 81 7.61 -2.74 -18.01
N LEU A 82 8.07 -3.51 -17.02
CA LEU A 82 7.18 -4.20 -16.08
C LEU A 82 6.54 -3.21 -15.11
N PHE A 83 7.35 -2.39 -14.42
CA PHE A 83 6.86 -1.59 -13.32
C PHE A 83 6.07 -0.36 -13.79
N ARG A 84 4.91 -0.16 -13.19
CA ARG A 84 4.14 1.06 -13.36
C ARG A 84 4.57 2.08 -12.30
N VAL A 85 5.23 3.14 -12.76
CA VAL A 85 5.65 4.26 -11.91
C VAL A 85 4.58 5.34 -11.94
N VAL A 86 4.15 5.79 -10.77
CA VAL A 86 3.15 6.84 -10.59
C VAL A 86 3.71 7.97 -9.73
N THR A 87 3.17 9.16 -9.94
CA THR A 87 3.47 10.34 -9.12
C THR A 87 2.41 10.48 -8.04
N ILE A 88 2.83 10.60 -6.80
CA ILE A 88 1.95 10.79 -5.64
C ILE A 88 2.25 12.16 -5.03
N LYS A 89 1.21 12.92 -4.78
CA LYS A 89 1.28 14.29 -4.23
C LYS A 89 0.91 14.30 -2.74
N LYS A 90 1.39 15.31 -2.05
CA LYS A 90 0.94 15.59 -0.69
C LYS A 90 -0.59 15.72 -0.64
N GLY A 91 -1.19 15.09 0.35
CA GLY A 91 -2.64 15.05 0.51
C GLY A 91 -3.35 13.97 -0.31
N GLN A 92 -2.66 13.28 -1.22
CA GLN A 92 -3.20 12.08 -1.87
C GLN A 92 -3.02 10.86 -0.96
N TYR A 93 -3.92 9.93 -1.07
CA TYR A 93 -3.74 8.63 -0.46
C TYR A 93 -3.37 7.56 -1.48
N THR A 94 -2.65 6.58 -1.02
CA THR A 94 -2.36 5.36 -1.76
C THR A 94 -3.12 4.22 -1.15
N TYR A 95 -3.64 3.36 -1.99
CA TYR A 95 -4.32 2.16 -1.61
C TYR A 95 -3.62 0.99 -2.29
N GLY A 96 -3.17 0.02 -1.50
CA GLY A 96 -2.51 -1.20 -1.96
C GLY A 96 -3.42 -2.41 -1.78
N PRO A 97 -4.33 -2.70 -2.74
CA PRO A 97 -5.09 -3.93 -2.66
C PRO A 97 -4.14 -5.12 -2.66
N GLN A 98 -4.55 -6.17 -1.97
CA GLN A 98 -3.83 -7.45 -2.00
C GLN A 98 -3.58 -7.90 -3.44
N GLY A 99 -2.40 -8.44 -3.71
CA GLY A 99 -1.97 -8.83 -5.06
C GLY A 99 -1.41 -7.70 -5.93
N THR A 100 -1.32 -6.46 -5.42
CA THR A 100 -0.78 -5.32 -6.17
C THR A 100 0.69 -5.06 -5.85
N LEU A 101 1.53 -4.99 -6.88
CA LEU A 101 2.94 -4.61 -6.73
C LEU A 101 3.07 -3.16 -6.25
N HIS A 102 3.96 -2.95 -5.29
CA HIS A 102 4.32 -1.61 -4.82
C HIS A 102 5.77 -1.55 -4.34
N GLY A 103 6.33 -0.35 -4.31
CA GLY A 103 7.71 -0.13 -3.89
C GLY A 103 8.25 1.23 -4.32
N SER A 104 9.55 1.42 -4.12
CA SER A 104 10.26 2.63 -4.58
C SER A 104 10.93 2.38 -5.91
N PRO A 105 10.83 3.28 -6.91
CA PRO A 105 11.50 3.11 -8.20
C PRO A 105 13.01 3.37 -8.12
N TYR A 106 13.47 4.11 -7.11
CA TYR A 106 14.87 4.46 -6.87
C TYR A 106 15.11 4.72 -5.37
N ALA A 107 16.38 4.86 -4.99
CA ALA A 107 16.75 5.32 -3.66
C ALA A 107 16.31 6.78 -3.46
N PRO A 108 15.67 7.12 -2.33
CA PRO A 108 15.22 8.48 -2.08
C PRO A 108 16.41 9.45 -2.05
N THR A 109 16.21 10.62 -2.65
CA THR A 109 17.16 11.75 -2.55
C THR A 109 17.13 12.34 -1.14
N GLU A 110 18.13 13.16 -0.79
CA GLU A 110 18.14 13.86 0.50
C GLU A 110 16.88 14.72 0.69
N GLU A 111 16.37 15.32 -0.40
CA GLU A 111 15.18 16.17 -0.39
C GLU A 111 13.88 15.39 -0.21
N GLU A 112 13.83 14.11 -0.61
CA GLU A 112 12.66 13.24 -0.42
C GLU A 112 12.58 12.64 0.97
N LYS A 113 13.64 12.70 1.76
CA LYS A 113 13.66 12.22 3.15
C LYS A 113 12.73 13.00 4.08
N ASP A 114 12.32 14.19 3.69
CA ASP A 114 11.35 15.01 4.44
C ASP A 114 9.90 14.61 4.19
N MET A 115 9.66 13.68 3.28
CA MET A 115 8.32 13.17 3.02
C MET A 115 7.87 12.22 4.11
N VAL A 116 6.71 12.50 4.69
CA VAL A 116 6.10 11.67 5.72
C VAL A 116 4.81 11.05 5.21
N GLU A 117 4.72 9.74 5.32
CA GLU A 117 3.53 8.96 5.07
C GLU A 117 2.95 8.46 6.39
N LEU A 118 1.63 8.56 6.55
CA LEU A 118 0.88 7.82 7.55
C LEU A 118 0.33 6.56 6.88
N GLY A 119 0.78 5.40 7.36
CA GLY A 119 0.33 4.09 6.89
C GLY A 119 -0.71 3.48 7.82
N PHE A 120 -1.67 2.80 7.22
CA PHE A 120 -2.68 2.00 7.90
C PHE A 120 -2.72 0.64 7.23
N GLU A 121 -2.57 -0.42 8.00
CA GLU A 121 -2.50 -1.77 7.47
C GLU A 121 -3.17 -2.78 8.41
N THR A 122 -3.66 -3.88 7.85
CA THR A 122 -4.06 -5.01 8.68
C THR A 122 -2.84 -5.66 9.33
N ASN A 123 -3.03 -6.24 10.52
CA ASN A 123 -1.93 -6.83 11.29
C ASN A 123 -1.50 -8.18 10.69
N SER A 124 -0.67 -8.11 9.65
CA SER A 124 -0.03 -9.23 8.98
C SER A 124 1.37 -8.83 8.53
N ASP A 125 2.30 -9.79 8.52
CA ASP A 125 3.68 -9.59 8.05
C ASP A 125 3.95 -10.23 6.69
N ILE A 126 2.96 -10.92 6.11
CA ILE A 126 3.14 -11.63 4.85
C ILE A 126 3.48 -10.65 3.73
N THR A 127 4.68 -10.81 3.20
CA THR A 127 5.23 -9.96 2.14
C THR A 127 6.01 -10.81 1.16
N TYR A 128 5.63 -10.79 -0.11
CA TYR A 128 6.38 -11.43 -1.19
C TYR A 128 7.15 -10.40 -1.99
N ARG A 129 8.49 -10.53 -1.98
CA ARG A 129 9.42 -9.62 -2.67
C ARG A 129 9.73 -10.13 -4.05
N LEU A 130 9.50 -9.29 -5.07
CA LEU A 130 9.86 -9.54 -6.45
C LEU A 130 11.30 -9.11 -6.74
N TYR A 131 11.65 -7.91 -6.31
CA TYR A 131 12.92 -7.28 -6.61
C TYR A 131 13.39 -6.41 -5.45
N ASP A 132 14.65 -6.52 -5.07
CA ASP A 132 15.22 -5.78 -3.93
C ASP A 132 16.48 -4.99 -4.31
N TRP A 133 16.52 -4.47 -5.53
CA TRP A 133 17.58 -3.56 -6.02
C TRP A 133 18.99 -4.13 -5.89
N GLY A 134 19.15 -5.44 -6.05
CA GLY A 134 20.43 -6.13 -5.91
C GLY A 134 20.95 -6.26 -4.47
N ARG A 135 20.15 -5.92 -3.45
CA ARG A 135 20.51 -6.11 -2.04
C ARG A 135 20.34 -7.56 -1.61
N ASN A 136 21.24 -8.41 -1.93
CA ASN A 136 21.21 -9.85 -1.58
C ASN A 136 21.33 -10.06 -0.06
N MET A 137 20.28 -9.79 0.68
CA MET A 137 20.23 -9.91 2.14
C MET A 137 19.67 -11.29 2.53
N PRO A 138 20.40 -12.11 3.31
CA PRO A 138 19.95 -13.47 3.67
C PRO A 138 18.62 -13.52 4.43
N ASP A 139 18.34 -12.49 5.23
CA ASP A 139 17.10 -12.32 6.01
C ASP A 139 15.92 -11.73 5.21
N ARG A 140 16.15 -11.42 3.92
CA ARG A 140 15.15 -10.81 3.03
C ARG A 140 15.12 -11.50 1.65
N PRO A 141 14.74 -12.78 1.58
CA PRO A 141 14.74 -13.51 0.32
C PRO A 141 13.74 -12.92 -0.67
N LEU A 142 14.00 -13.13 -1.96
CA LEU A 142 13.03 -12.92 -3.02
C LEU A 142 12.05 -14.10 -3.09
N HIS A 143 10.83 -13.80 -3.51
CA HIS A 143 9.72 -14.77 -3.60
C HIS A 143 9.13 -14.74 -5.01
N VAL A 144 9.99 -14.80 -6.04
CA VAL A 144 9.65 -14.55 -7.44
C VAL A 144 8.45 -15.39 -7.90
N GLU A 145 8.50 -16.70 -7.69
CA GLU A 145 7.42 -17.60 -8.12
C GLU A 145 6.11 -17.30 -7.38
N LYS A 146 6.17 -17.09 -6.06
CA LYS A 146 5.00 -16.72 -5.27
C LYS A 146 4.39 -15.36 -5.73
N VAL A 147 5.23 -14.40 -6.13
CA VAL A 147 4.75 -13.14 -6.71
C VAL A 147 4.06 -13.39 -8.04
N ILE A 148 4.67 -14.15 -8.95
CA ILE A 148 4.07 -14.48 -10.25
C ILE A 148 2.73 -15.18 -10.08
N GLU A 149 2.61 -16.05 -9.08
CA GLU A 149 1.37 -16.77 -8.78
C GLU A 149 0.26 -15.86 -8.24
N THR A 150 0.60 -14.90 -7.37
CA THR A 150 -0.38 -14.14 -6.58
C THR A 150 -0.62 -12.71 -7.06
N VAL A 151 0.15 -12.21 -8.01
CA VAL A 151 -0.04 -10.87 -8.57
C VAL A 151 -1.35 -10.73 -9.33
N ASN A 152 -2.04 -9.61 -9.16
CA ASN A 152 -3.25 -9.29 -9.90
C ASN A 152 -2.93 -9.01 -11.37
N ILE A 153 -3.58 -9.69 -12.31
CA ILE A 153 -3.41 -9.49 -13.75
C ILE A 153 -4.76 -9.51 -14.44
N PRO A 154 -5.08 -8.49 -15.24
CA PRO A 154 -4.34 -7.23 -15.34
C PRO A 154 -4.39 -6.45 -14.03
N ASP A 155 -3.37 -5.60 -13.81
CA ASP A 155 -3.39 -4.64 -12.72
C ASP A 155 -3.88 -3.29 -13.26
N ASP A 156 -5.14 -3.00 -13.04
CA ASP A 156 -5.85 -1.79 -13.48
C ASP A 156 -6.18 -0.83 -12.33
N GLN A 157 -5.64 -1.09 -11.14
CA GLN A 157 -5.91 -0.30 -9.96
C GLN A 157 -5.42 1.16 -10.10
N ASN A 158 -6.27 2.09 -9.71
CA ASN A 158 -5.92 3.50 -9.67
C ASN A 158 -5.34 3.83 -8.29
N MET A 159 -4.06 4.21 -8.23
CA MET A 159 -3.25 4.16 -7.01
C MET A 159 -2.90 5.49 -6.37
N GLY A 160 -3.18 6.59 -7.00
CA GLY A 160 -3.04 7.92 -6.40
C GLY A 160 -4.39 8.63 -6.46
N VAL A 161 -5.08 8.69 -5.33
CA VAL A 161 -6.46 9.22 -5.30
C VAL A 161 -6.49 10.52 -4.51
N ASP A 162 -7.08 11.53 -5.12
CA ASP A 162 -7.33 12.78 -4.43
C ASP A 162 -8.32 12.58 -3.29
N ILE A 163 -7.98 13.15 -2.14
CA ILE A 163 -8.85 13.10 -0.97
C ILE A 163 -9.97 14.12 -1.16
N VAL A 164 -11.19 13.62 -1.26
CA VAL A 164 -12.39 14.46 -1.38
C VAL A 164 -12.96 14.67 0.01
N GLU A 165 -12.96 15.92 0.47
CA GLU A 165 -13.63 16.32 1.70
C GLU A 165 -15.13 16.54 1.45
N LYS A 166 -15.96 16.04 2.36
CA LYS A 166 -17.41 16.28 2.40
C LYS A 166 -17.79 17.00 3.69
N ASP A 167 -18.76 17.90 3.60
CA ASP A 167 -19.37 18.49 4.79
C ASP A 167 -20.37 17.50 5.38
N ILE A 168 -20.16 17.14 6.64
CA ILE A 168 -21.06 16.28 7.41
C ILE A 168 -21.21 16.91 8.79
N ASP A 169 -22.41 17.38 9.09
CA ASP A 169 -22.79 17.97 10.39
C ASP A 169 -21.83 19.09 10.87
N GLY A 170 -21.39 19.94 9.94
CA GLY A 170 -20.47 21.05 10.24
C GLY A 170 -19.01 20.65 10.35
N CYS A 171 -18.68 19.42 10.02
CA CYS A 171 -17.31 18.93 9.98
C CYS A 171 -16.89 18.61 8.54
N LYS A 172 -15.60 18.78 8.24
CA LYS A 172 -15.00 18.30 6.98
C LYS A 172 -14.52 16.87 7.16
N VAL A 173 -15.10 15.93 6.44
CA VAL A 173 -14.76 14.50 6.52
C VAL A 173 -14.20 14.04 5.19
N ALA A 174 -13.03 13.42 5.22
CA ALA A 174 -12.38 12.82 4.08
C ALA A 174 -12.12 11.34 4.34
N TYR A 175 -12.75 10.47 3.56
CA TYR A 175 -12.52 9.03 3.62
C TYR A 175 -11.31 8.67 2.75
N PHE A 176 -10.32 7.99 3.33
CA PHE A 176 -9.16 7.45 2.63
C PHE A 176 -9.43 6.04 2.15
N ILE A 177 -10.11 5.27 2.98
CA ILE A 177 -10.54 3.92 2.67
C ILE A 177 -11.86 3.66 3.38
N ASP A 178 -12.76 3.01 2.68
CA ASP A 178 -14.01 2.52 3.24
C ASP A 178 -14.26 1.11 2.69
N LYS A 179 -13.72 0.12 3.41
CA LYS A 179 -13.79 -1.29 3.04
C LYS A 179 -14.48 -2.07 4.14
N PRO A 180 -15.79 -2.28 4.03
CA PRO A 180 -16.54 -3.10 4.97
C PRO A 180 -15.89 -4.48 5.18
N GLY A 181 -15.73 -4.88 6.45
CA GLY A 181 -15.10 -6.15 6.81
C GLY A 181 -13.57 -6.12 6.89
N ILE A 182 -12.92 -5.02 6.51
CA ILE A 182 -11.49 -4.80 6.69
C ILE A 182 -11.29 -3.66 7.68
N PHE A 183 -11.30 -2.42 7.21
CA PHE A 183 -11.32 -1.23 8.03
C PHE A 183 -11.77 0.00 7.23
N THR A 184 -12.11 1.05 7.96
CA THR A 184 -12.35 2.38 7.41
C THR A 184 -11.36 3.35 8.00
N ALA A 185 -10.66 4.12 7.16
CA ALA A 185 -9.79 5.22 7.59
C ALA A 185 -10.30 6.54 7.02
N PHE A 186 -10.43 7.54 7.88
CA PHE A 186 -10.90 8.85 7.48
C PHE A 186 -10.29 9.95 8.36
N ARG A 187 -10.24 11.15 7.82
CA ARG A 187 -9.85 12.37 8.55
C ARG A 187 -11.09 13.20 8.83
N ILE A 188 -11.19 13.69 10.05
CA ILE A 188 -12.19 14.69 10.45
C ILE A 188 -11.47 15.99 10.76
N ARG A 189 -11.93 17.07 10.17
CA ARG A 189 -11.57 18.43 10.58
C ARG A 189 -12.81 19.08 11.17
N VAL A 190 -12.74 19.39 12.47
CA VAL A 190 -13.82 20.03 13.23
C VAL A 190 -13.47 21.50 13.34
N ASP A 191 -14.34 22.38 12.84
CA ASP A 191 -14.24 23.80 13.07
C ASP A 191 -14.75 24.13 14.49
N GLU A 192 -14.49 25.34 15.00
CA GLU A 192 -14.66 25.73 16.42
C GLU A 192 -16.03 25.37 17.06
N ASN A 193 -17.07 25.13 16.26
CA ASN A 193 -18.42 24.81 16.73
C ASN A 193 -18.98 23.49 16.14
N GLY A 194 -18.14 22.68 15.50
CA GLY A 194 -18.61 21.45 14.89
C GLY A 194 -18.67 20.28 15.88
N THR A 195 -19.61 19.39 15.69
CA THR A 195 -19.68 18.11 16.40
C THR A 195 -19.76 16.99 15.37
N PHE A 196 -18.95 15.96 15.53
CA PHE A 196 -19.00 14.77 14.69
C PHE A 196 -19.41 13.56 15.51
N GLU A 197 -20.53 12.95 15.16
CA GLU A 197 -20.99 11.70 15.72
C GLU A 197 -21.08 10.64 14.62
N ARG A 198 -20.46 9.48 14.85
CA ARG A 198 -20.63 8.29 14.00
C ARG A 198 -21.49 7.27 14.76
N LYS A 199 -22.66 6.96 14.19
CA LYS A 199 -23.54 5.89 14.68
C LYS A 199 -23.15 4.55 14.08
#